data_11ebb05623babd6c7be7f7aa6a27f9b5
#
_entry.id   11ebb05623babd6c7be7f7aa6a27f9b5
#
_cell.length_a   1.000
_cell.length_b   1.000
_cell.length_c   1.000
_cell.angle_alpha   90.00
_cell.angle_beta   90.00
_cell.angle_gamma   90.00
#
_symmetry.space_group_name_H-M   'P 1'
#
loop_
_entity.id
_entity.type
_entity.pdbx_description
1 polymer ?
#
loop_
_entity_poly.entity_id
_entity_poly.type
_entity_poly.pdbx_seq_one_letter_code
_entity_poly.pdbx_strand_id
1 'polypeptide(L)'
;MACYLTDGIIGTVVCGMYDPAQRALRCSGAGHPAPLLVRDGVARELALPGGVLVGADPDVTYEELTITLKPGDALALFTDGLIERHDETIDDSMKALLCLASGPVDDVARFADHLMGSSRSDTSDDACLVAVQVR
;
A
#
# COMPACT_ATOMS: atom_id res chain seq x y z
N MET A 1 3.04 -18.97 -8.51
CA MET A 1 3.19 -19.76 -7.27
C MET A 1 1.84 -19.75 -6.58
N ALA A 2 1.10 -20.85 -6.65
CA ALA A 2 -0.18 -20.98 -5.99
C ALA A 2 0.07 -21.16 -4.48
N CYS A 3 -0.33 -20.19 -3.67
CA CYS A 3 -0.29 -20.32 -2.22
C CYS A 3 -1.57 -21.07 -1.81
N TYR A 4 -1.47 -22.36 -1.62
CA TYR A 4 -2.56 -23.14 -1.01
C TYR A 4 -2.55 -22.85 0.49
N LEU A 5 -3.43 -21.96 0.92
CA LEU A 5 -3.79 -21.88 2.32
C LEU A 5 -4.76 -23.03 2.59
N THR A 6 -4.30 -24.04 3.30
CA THR A 6 -5.14 -25.15 3.76
C THR A 6 -6.08 -24.64 4.86
N ASP A 7 -7.31 -25.18 4.90
CA ASP A 7 -8.31 -25.01 5.97
C ASP A 7 -9.10 -23.68 5.99
N GLY A 8 -9.41 -23.10 4.81
CA GLY A 8 -10.34 -21.97 4.73
C GLY A 8 -9.79 -20.65 5.30
N ILE A 9 -8.49 -20.53 5.45
CA ILE A 9 -7.84 -19.28 5.81
C ILE A 9 -7.83 -18.37 4.59
N ILE A 10 -8.40 -17.19 4.73
CA ILE A 10 -8.37 -16.13 3.73
C ILE A 10 -7.56 -14.96 4.25
N GLY A 11 -6.92 -14.23 3.35
CA GLY A 11 -6.11 -13.08 3.74
C GLY A 11 -5.98 -12.05 2.63
N THR A 12 -5.49 -10.87 3.01
CA THR A 12 -5.14 -9.81 2.08
C THR A 12 -3.63 -9.80 1.87
N VAL A 13 -3.19 -9.44 0.67
CA VAL A 13 -1.77 -9.28 0.37
C VAL A 13 -1.56 -8.20 -0.69
N VAL A 14 -0.48 -7.46 -0.55
CA VAL A 14 0.10 -6.65 -1.63
C VAL A 14 1.54 -7.08 -1.80
N CYS A 15 1.96 -7.27 -3.04
CA CYS A 15 3.31 -7.69 -3.38
C CYS A 15 3.87 -6.77 -4.46
N GLY A 16 5.10 -6.32 -4.28
CA GLY A 16 5.82 -5.50 -5.25
C GLY A 16 7.21 -6.05 -5.50
N MET A 17 7.63 -6.02 -6.76
CA MET A 17 8.98 -6.35 -7.20
C MET A 17 9.57 -5.15 -7.93
N TYR A 18 10.67 -4.62 -7.42
CA TYR A 18 11.37 -3.49 -8.02
C TYR A 18 12.64 -3.95 -8.73
N ASP A 19 12.77 -3.56 -10.00
CA ASP A 19 13.99 -3.71 -10.80
C ASP A 19 14.74 -2.37 -10.83
N PRO A 20 15.88 -2.25 -10.13
CA PRO A 20 16.64 -1.00 -10.09
C PRO A 20 17.23 -0.61 -11.44
N ALA A 21 17.58 -1.59 -12.29
CA ALA A 21 18.20 -1.33 -13.60
C ALA A 21 17.20 -0.68 -14.56
N GLN A 22 15.96 -1.10 -14.50
CA GLN A 22 14.88 -0.56 -15.34
C GLN A 22 14.04 0.49 -14.60
N ARG A 23 14.25 0.67 -13.31
CA ARG A 23 13.40 1.45 -12.42
C ARG A 23 11.92 1.05 -12.51
N ALA A 24 11.68 -0.20 -12.78
CA ALA A 24 10.34 -0.74 -12.95
C ALA A 24 9.85 -1.39 -11.65
N LEU A 25 8.68 -0.97 -11.19
CA LEU A 25 7.95 -1.64 -10.12
C LEU A 25 6.81 -2.44 -10.75
N ARG A 26 6.79 -3.75 -10.52
CA ARG A 26 5.63 -4.61 -10.77
C ARG A 26 4.93 -4.84 -9.45
N CYS A 27 3.64 -4.62 -9.39
CA CYS A 27 2.87 -4.71 -8.17
C CYS A 27 1.53 -5.40 -8.42
N SER A 28 1.13 -6.25 -7.50
CA SER A 28 -0.16 -6.96 -7.51
C SER A 28 -0.77 -6.95 -6.12
N GLY A 29 -2.09 -7.01 -6.06
CA GLY A 29 -2.82 -6.98 -4.80
C GLY A 29 -4.00 -7.95 -4.77
N ALA A 30 -4.31 -8.44 -3.59
CA ALA A 30 -5.42 -9.33 -3.29
C ALA A 30 -6.18 -8.82 -2.07
N GLY A 31 -7.19 -7.97 -2.29
CA GLY A 31 -8.03 -7.40 -1.22
C GLY A 31 -7.29 -6.50 -0.22
N HIS A 32 -6.04 -6.15 -0.48
CA HIS A 32 -5.21 -5.31 0.38
C HIS A 32 -5.32 -3.83 -0.05
N PRO A 33 -5.21 -2.85 0.87
CA PRO A 33 -5.15 -1.45 0.50
C PRO A 33 -4.05 -1.18 -0.54
N ALA A 34 -4.36 -0.35 -1.53
CA ALA A 34 -3.41 -0.01 -2.57
C ALA A 34 -2.23 0.80 -1.99
N PRO A 35 -0.99 0.54 -2.42
CA PRO A 35 0.15 1.36 -2.02
C PRO A 35 -0.03 2.81 -2.45
N LEU A 36 0.54 3.73 -1.68
CA LEU A 36 0.63 5.13 -2.06
C LEU A 36 1.94 5.38 -2.81
N LEU A 37 1.86 6.17 -3.87
CA LEU A 37 3.01 6.74 -4.56
C LEU A 37 3.02 8.25 -4.33
N VAL A 38 4.11 8.76 -3.78
CA VAL A 38 4.39 10.19 -3.70
C VAL A 38 5.38 10.54 -4.79
N ARG A 39 4.95 11.38 -5.73
CA ARG A 39 5.75 11.88 -6.85
C ARG A 39 5.58 13.39 -6.96
N ASP A 40 6.69 14.10 -7.02
CA ASP A 40 6.68 15.57 -7.11
C ASP A 40 5.83 16.24 -6.00
N GLY A 41 5.86 15.67 -4.80
CA GLY A 41 5.10 16.15 -3.64
C GLY A 41 3.61 15.82 -3.68
N VAL A 42 3.13 15.04 -4.64
CA VAL A 42 1.73 14.63 -4.74
C VAL A 42 1.58 13.15 -4.43
N ALA A 43 0.80 12.83 -3.40
CA ALA A 43 0.45 11.45 -3.06
C ALA A 43 -0.78 10.98 -3.85
N ARG A 44 -0.71 9.74 -4.33
CA ARG A 44 -1.84 9.08 -4.99
C ARG A 44 -1.82 7.59 -4.70
N GLU A 45 -2.96 6.95 -4.72
CA GLU A 45 -3.03 5.49 -4.72
C GLU A 45 -2.52 4.94 -6.04
N LEU A 46 -1.79 3.83 -5.96
CA LEU A 46 -1.53 3.02 -7.14
C LEU A 46 -2.81 2.25 -7.49
N ALA A 47 -3.34 2.49 -8.69
CA ALA A 47 -4.53 1.78 -9.17
C ALA A 47 -4.17 0.32 -9.48
N LEU A 48 -4.04 -0.50 -8.45
CA LEU A 48 -3.83 -1.93 -8.62
C LEU A 48 -5.08 -2.57 -9.22
N PRO A 49 -4.93 -3.52 -10.16
CA PRO A 49 -6.04 -4.37 -10.56
C PRO A 49 -6.66 -5.03 -9.33
N GLY A 50 -7.99 -4.96 -9.21
CA GLY A 50 -8.70 -5.59 -8.10
C GLY A 50 -8.46 -7.10 -8.07
N GLY A 51 -8.23 -7.65 -6.90
CA GLY A 51 -8.02 -9.08 -6.71
C GLY A 51 -8.90 -9.65 -5.60
N VAL A 52 -9.32 -10.88 -5.79
CA VAL A 52 -9.99 -11.67 -4.76
C VAL A 52 -9.00 -11.96 -3.63
N LEU A 53 -9.49 -12.05 -2.39
CA LEU A 53 -8.69 -12.42 -1.23
C LEU A 53 -7.93 -13.72 -1.48
N VAL A 54 -6.69 -13.79 -1.02
CA VAL A 54 -5.90 -15.02 -1.11
C VAL A 54 -6.60 -16.12 -0.32
N GLY A 55 -6.74 -17.28 -0.93
CA GLY A 55 -7.40 -18.44 -0.33
C GLY A 55 -8.93 -18.49 -0.52
N ALA A 56 -9.55 -17.44 -1.08
CA ALA A 56 -11.00 -17.44 -1.34
C ALA A 56 -11.39 -18.21 -2.59
N ASP A 57 -10.53 -18.22 -3.62
CA ASP A 57 -10.76 -18.93 -4.88
C ASP A 57 -9.43 -19.52 -5.38
N PRO A 58 -9.31 -20.85 -5.52
CA PRO A 58 -8.07 -21.48 -5.97
C PRO A 58 -7.74 -21.21 -7.45
N ASP A 59 -8.73 -20.85 -8.25
CA ASP A 59 -8.58 -20.65 -9.70
C ASP A 59 -8.36 -19.19 -10.08
N VAL A 60 -8.24 -18.29 -9.08
CA VAL A 60 -8.04 -16.88 -9.35
C VAL A 60 -6.66 -16.57 -9.93
N THR A 61 -6.63 -15.70 -10.93
CA THR A 61 -5.40 -15.13 -11.48
C THR A 61 -5.29 -13.66 -11.06
N TYR A 62 -4.15 -13.29 -10.50
CA TYR A 62 -3.89 -11.91 -10.09
C TYR A 62 -3.17 -11.16 -11.20
N GLU A 63 -3.71 -10.03 -11.59
CA GLU A 63 -3.11 -9.14 -12.57
C GLU A 63 -2.03 -8.27 -11.91
N GLU A 64 -1.06 -7.84 -12.72
CA GLU A 64 0.03 -6.98 -12.28
C GLU A 64 -0.09 -5.58 -12.88
N LEU A 65 0.20 -4.56 -12.07
CA LEU A 65 0.49 -3.21 -12.53
C LEU A 65 2.00 -3.06 -12.67
N THR A 66 2.46 -2.55 -13.80
CA THR A 66 3.86 -2.15 -13.99
C THR A 66 3.96 -0.65 -14.14
N ILE A 67 4.79 -0.01 -13.32
CA ILE A 67 5.08 1.42 -13.38
C ILE A 67 6.57 1.68 -13.37
N THR A 68 7.00 2.76 -14.03
CA THR A 68 8.38 3.24 -13.93
C THR A 68 8.46 4.25 -12.79
N LEU A 69 9.34 4.00 -11.83
CA LEU A 69 9.64 4.92 -10.74
C LEU A 69 10.74 5.91 -11.15
N LYS A 70 10.69 7.10 -10.57
CA LYS A 70 11.69 8.17 -10.76
C LYS A 70 12.51 8.36 -9.49
N PRO A 71 13.75 8.85 -9.59
CA PRO A 71 14.47 9.31 -8.40
C PRO A 71 13.63 10.34 -7.63
N GLY A 72 13.56 10.18 -6.33
CA GLY A 72 12.73 10.99 -5.45
C GLY A 72 11.32 10.45 -5.19
N ASP A 73 10.83 9.51 -6.01
CA ASP A 73 9.55 8.84 -5.72
C ASP A 73 9.63 8.09 -4.38
N ALA A 74 8.57 8.20 -3.61
CA ALA A 74 8.40 7.41 -2.38
C ALA A 74 7.13 6.55 -2.47
N LEU A 75 7.24 5.35 -1.95
CA LEU A 75 6.13 4.39 -1.84
C LEU A 75 5.82 4.15 -0.38
N ALA A 76 4.55 4.05 -0.04
CA ALA A 76 4.09 3.60 1.25
C ALA A 76 3.11 2.43 1.07
N LEU A 77 3.45 1.29 1.68
CA LEU A 77 2.60 0.13 1.80
C LEU A 77 2.16 0.03 3.26
N PHE A 78 0.90 -0.21 3.50
CA PHE A 78 0.36 -0.16 4.86
C PHE A 78 -0.82 -1.13 5.02
N THR A 79 -1.06 -1.54 6.25
CA THR A 79 -2.23 -2.35 6.60
C THR A 79 -3.46 -1.47 6.85
N ASP A 80 -4.63 -2.04 6.74
CA ASP A 80 -5.93 -1.38 6.97
C ASP A 80 -6.03 -0.71 8.34
N GLY A 81 -5.37 -1.25 9.38
CA GLY A 81 -5.28 -0.62 10.69
C GLY A 81 -4.75 0.82 10.67
N LEU A 82 -4.04 1.24 9.60
CA LEU A 82 -3.61 2.64 9.45
C LEU A 82 -4.77 3.58 9.09
N ILE A 83 -5.77 3.10 8.38
CA ILE A 83 -6.88 3.89 7.82
C ILE A 83 -8.24 3.54 8.42
N GLU A 84 -8.36 2.43 9.15
CA GLU A 84 -9.61 2.00 9.73
C GLU A 84 -9.97 2.83 10.96
N ARG A 85 -11.15 3.46 10.93
CA ARG A 85 -11.71 4.28 12.03
C ARG A 85 -13.17 3.97 12.23
N HIS A 86 -13.62 3.99 13.49
CA HIS A 86 -15.01 3.72 13.83
C HIS A 86 -16.01 4.74 13.29
N ASP A 87 -15.60 6.01 13.19
CA ASP A 87 -16.48 7.14 12.91
C ASP A 87 -16.34 7.70 11.48
N GLU A 88 -15.48 7.12 10.64
CA GLU A 88 -15.21 7.60 9.29
C GLU A 88 -15.35 6.48 8.27
N THR A 89 -15.64 6.84 7.01
CA THR A 89 -15.57 5.88 5.90
C THR A 89 -14.12 5.61 5.53
N ILE A 90 -13.83 4.44 4.97
CA ILE A 90 -12.50 4.10 4.45
C ILE A 90 -12.05 5.12 3.40
N ASP A 91 -12.97 5.59 2.56
CA ASP A 91 -12.69 6.61 1.54
C ASP A 91 -12.25 7.94 2.14
N ASP A 92 -12.87 8.37 3.24
CA ASP A 92 -12.52 9.63 3.90
C ASP A 92 -11.18 9.51 4.63
N SER A 93 -10.94 8.37 5.28
CA SER A 93 -9.64 8.06 5.90
C SER A 93 -8.52 7.98 4.87
N MET A 94 -8.78 7.41 3.69
CA MET A 94 -7.82 7.36 2.59
C MET A 94 -7.52 8.75 2.04
N LYS A 95 -8.52 9.60 1.85
CA LYS A 95 -8.31 11.00 1.45
C LYS A 95 -7.48 11.78 2.46
N ALA A 96 -7.73 11.58 3.75
CA ALA A 96 -6.94 12.18 4.81
C ALA A 96 -5.49 11.70 4.77
N LEU A 97 -5.25 10.40 4.56
CA LEU A 97 -3.92 9.83 4.42
C LEU A 97 -3.19 10.37 3.19
N LEU A 98 -3.86 10.51 2.04
CA LEU A 98 -3.29 11.09 0.82
C LEU A 98 -2.89 12.55 1.04
N CYS A 99 -3.73 13.32 1.72
CA CYS A 99 -3.43 14.72 2.06
C CYS A 99 -2.19 14.80 2.96
N LEU A 100 -2.13 13.93 3.97
CA LEU A 100 -1.01 13.85 4.90
C LEU A 100 0.30 13.41 4.24
N ALA A 101 0.23 12.45 3.30
CA ALA A 101 1.37 11.92 2.57
C ALA A 101 1.89 12.90 1.49
N SER A 102 1.10 13.91 1.12
CA SER A 102 1.50 14.91 0.12
C SER A 102 2.50 15.90 0.71
N GLY A 103 3.52 16.21 -0.05
CA GLY A 103 4.64 17.07 0.32
C GLY A 103 5.97 16.45 -0.11
N PRO A 104 7.07 17.19 0.00
CA PRO A 104 8.39 16.65 -0.33
C PRO A 104 8.79 15.56 0.66
N VAL A 105 9.37 14.47 0.14
CA VAL A 105 9.92 13.38 0.95
C VAL A 105 11.43 13.47 0.89
N ASP A 106 12.00 14.23 1.84
CA ASP A 106 13.46 14.41 1.94
C ASP A 106 14.11 13.27 2.71
N ASP A 107 13.38 12.67 3.63
CA ASP A 107 13.82 11.56 4.48
C ASP A 107 12.69 10.54 4.63
N VAL A 108 12.92 9.34 4.14
CA VAL A 108 11.90 8.28 4.13
C VAL A 108 11.53 7.79 5.54
N ALA A 109 12.47 7.82 6.48
CA ALA A 109 12.16 7.43 7.86
C ALA A 109 11.24 8.44 8.54
N ARG A 110 11.53 9.74 8.37
CA ARG A 110 10.64 10.81 8.86
C ARG A 110 9.27 10.78 8.19
N PHE A 111 9.23 10.46 6.91
CA PHE A 111 7.97 10.28 6.18
C PHE A 111 7.14 9.15 6.79
N ALA A 112 7.76 7.99 7.04
CA ALA A 112 7.10 6.86 7.69
C ALA A 112 6.59 7.22 9.10
N ASP A 113 7.42 7.85 9.91
CA ASP A 113 7.06 8.30 11.26
C ASP A 113 5.90 9.30 11.24
N HIS A 114 5.91 10.20 10.26
CA HIS A 114 4.84 11.18 10.09
C HIS A 114 3.49 10.51 9.77
N LEU A 115 3.47 9.54 8.87
CA LEU A 115 2.26 8.80 8.54
C LEU A 115 1.77 7.97 9.73
N MET A 116 2.68 7.26 10.40
CA MET A 116 2.34 6.45 11.59
C MET A 116 1.88 7.29 12.77
N GLY A 117 2.53 8.43 13.03
CA GLY A 117 2.19 9.32 14.14
C GLY A 117 0.84 10.02 13.98
N SER A 118 0.35 10.13 12.77
CA SER A 118 -0.97 10.69 12.46
C SER A 118 -2.06 9.62 12.38
N SER A 119 -1.67 8.34 12.41
CA SER A 119 -2.60 7.23 12.55
C SER A 119 -3.20 7.29 13.96
N ARG A 120 -4.35 7.90 14.07
CA ARG A 120 -5.21 7.81 15.24
C ARG A 120 -6.12 6.61 15.08
N SER A 121 -5.56 5.41 15.00
CA SER A 121 -6.38 4.23 15.05
C SER A 121 -6.97 4.14 16.45
N ASP A 122 -8.24 4.33 16.57
CA ASP A 122 -9.05 4.04 17.75
C ASP A 122 -9.54 2.59 17.72
N THR A 123 -9.10 1.84 16.71
CA THR A 123 -9.32 0.40 16.58
C THR A 123 -8.22 -0.38 17.29
N SER A 124 -8.55 -1.59 17.74
CA SER A 124 -7.60 -2.52 18.34
C SER A 124 -6.70 -3.23 17.33
N ASP A 125 -6.78 -2.85 16.05
CA ASP A 125 -6.00 -3.47 14.99
C ASP A 125 -4.59 -2.88 14.89
N ASP A 126 -3.63 -3.77 14.69
CA ASP A 126 -2.24 -3.41 14.52
C ASP A 126 -2.02 -2.68 13.19
N ALA A 127 -1.42 -1.49 13.25
CA ALA A 127 -1.02 -0.75 12.07
C ALA A 127 0.44 -1.04 11.74
N CYS A 128 0.68 -1.41 10.49
CA CYS A 128 2.02 -1.60 9.95
C CYS A 128 2.20 -0.75 8.69
N LEU A 129 3.38 -0.16 8.53
CA LEU A 129 3.73 0.65 7.37
C LEU A 129 5.17 0.36 6.93
N VAL A 130 5.37 0.22 5.64
CA VAL A 130 6.67 0.14 4.99
C VAL A 130 6.79 1.29 4.00
N ALA A 131 7.82 2.12 4.17
CA ALA A 131 8.11 3.21 3.24
C ALA A 131 9.43 2.94 2.51
N VAL A 132 9.43 3.19 1.20
CA VAL A 132 10.59 3.03 0.31
C VAL A 132 10.74 4.28 -0.53
N GLN A 133 11.97 4.78 -0.67
CA GLN A 133 12.28 5.90 -1.55
C GLN A 133 13.29 5.50 -2.61
N VAL A 134 13.03 5.88 -3.85
CA VAL A 134 13.96 5.67 -4.98
C VAL A 134 14.99 6.80 -4.97
N ARG A 135 16.25 6.43 -4.99
CA ARG A 135 17.39 7.35 -5.05
C ARG A 135 18.04 7.37 -6.43
#